data_630cb9da4b416850c612021ae7c63007
#
_entry.id   630cb9da4b416850c612021ae7c63007
#
_cell.length_a   1.000
_cell.length_b   1.000
_cell.length_c   1.000
_cell.angle_alpha   90.00
_cell.angle_beta   90.00
_cell.angle_gamma   90.00
#
_symmetry.space_group_name_H-M   'P 1'
#
loop_
_entity.id
_entity.type
_entity.pdbx_description
1 polymer ?
#
loop_
_entity_poly.entity_id
_entity_poly.type
_entity_poly.pdbx_seq_one_letter_code
_entity_poly.pdbx_strand_id
1 'polypeptide(L)'
;MSGPYALAAAARYPERIAAAVSFYGTWLVNDAQESPHLNLAKIRGEVHIACAEHDELAPLPMVEELKILFQRAGTAGEIELYPGVHHGFAFPERWCYDKPAAERHWERLIALYRKKLG
;
A
#
# COMPACT_ATOMS: atom_id res chain seq x y z
N MET A 1 -3.07 9.79 -2.08
CA MET A 1 -3.81 9.99 -3.34
C MET A 1 -3.32 9.07 -4.46
N SER A 2 -2.03 8.85 -4.62
CA SER A 2 -1.46 8.06 -5.74
C SER A 2 -1.45 6.53 -5.53
N GLY A 3 -1.71 6.04 -4.32
CA GLY A 3 -1.73 4.61 -4.04
C GLY A 3 -2.61 3.78 -4.99
N PRO A 4 -3.85 4.19 -5.24
CA PRO A 4 -4.72 3.48 -6.19
C PRO A 4 -4.13 3.37 -7.60
N TYR A 5 -3.44 4.40 -8.05
CA TYR A 5 -2.81 4.41 -9.38
C TYR A 5 -1.61 3.45 -9.45
N ALA A 6 -0.85 3.34 -8.36
CA ALA A 6 0.26 2.37 -8.30
C ALA A 6 -0.25 0.94 -8.44
N LEU A 7 -1.32 0.60 -7.73
CA LEU A 7 -1.95 -0.72 -7.84
C LEU A 7 -2.57 -0.95 -9.21
N ALA A 8 -3.23 0.07 -9.77
CA ALA A 8 -3.82 -0.03 -11.11
C ALA A 8 -2.73 -0.28 -12.17
N ALA A 9 -1.59 0.41 -12.09
CA ALA A 9 -0.47 0.21 -13.01
C ALA A 9 0.08 -1.21 -12.89
N ALA A 10 0.27 -1.71 -11.67
CA ALA A 10 0.76 -3.07 -11.44
C ALA A 10 -0.19 -4.12 -11.99
N ALA A 11 -1.50 -3.90 -11.89
CA ALA A 11 -2.51 -4.82 -12.43
C ALA A 11 -2.58 -4.77 -13.96
N ARG A 12 -2.43 -3.56 -14.52
CA ARG A 12 -2.51 -3.36 -15.98
C ARG A 12 -1.27 -3.86 -16.72
N TYR A 13 -0.11 -3.75 -16.09
CA TYR A 13 1.16 -4.14 -16.71
C TYR A 13 1.90 -5.18 -15.85
N PRO A 14 1.28 -6.34 -15.57
CA PRO A 14 1.84 -7.33 -14.64
C PRO A 14 3.20 -7.88 -15.09
N GLU A 15 3.46 -7.91 -16.40
CA GLU A 15 4.73 -8.41 -16.94
C GLU A 15 5.88 -7.39 -16.80
N ARG A 16 5.56 -6.15 -16.48
CA ARG A 16 6.54 -5.05 -16.47
C ARG A 16 6.77 -4.45 -15.10
N ILE A 17 5.79 -4.56 -14.22
CA ILE A 17 5.86 -3.98 -12.87
C ILE A 17 6.26 -5.08 -11.89
N ALA A 18 7.51 -5.06 -11.46
CA ALA A 18 8.06 -6.05 -10.52
C ALA A 18 7.66 -5.80 -9.06
N ALA A 19 7.40 -4.53 -8.71
CA ALA A 19 7.00 -4.15 -7.36
C ALA A 19 6.16 -2.88 -7.38
N ALA A 20 5.20 -2.78 -6.46
CA ALA A 20 4.40 -1.58 -6.24
C ALA A 20 4.29 -1.33 -4.74
N VAL A 21 4.41 -0.07 -4.33
CA VAL A 21 4.33 0.33 -2.93
C VAL A 21 3.36 1.49 -2.77
N SER A 22 2.52 1.41 -1.77
CA SER A 22 1.58 2.47 -1.42
C SER A 22 1.88 2.96 0.00
N PHE A 23 2.14 4.27 0.13
CA PHE A 23 2.26 4.96 1.40
C PHE A 23 0.89 5.52 1.75
N TYR A 24 0.28 5.00 2.81
CA TYR A 24 -1.04 5.42 3.28
C TYR A 24 -2.03 5.68 2.13
N GLY A 25 -2.15 4.70 1.21
CA GLY A 25 -3.08 4.76 0.09
C GLY A 25 -4.53 4.93 0.56
N THR A 26 -5.28 5.73 -0.18
CA THR A 26 -6.66 6.06 0.13
C THR A 26 -7.61 5.33 -0.81
N TRP A 27 -8.83 5.04 -0.32
CA TRP A 27 -9.90 4.47 -1.15
C TRP A 27 -9.50 3.17 -1.87
N LEU A 28 -8.67 2.34 -1.21
CA LEU A 28 -8.18 1.09 -1.81
C LEU A 28 -9.28 0.01 -1.91
N VAL A 29 -10.29 0.11 -1.07
CA VAL A 29 -11.51 -0.70 -1.16
C VAL A 29 -12.70 0.26 -1.12
N ASN A 30 -13.51 0.25 -2.16
CA ASN A 30 -14.70 1.09 -2.27
C ASN A 30 -15.69 0.46 -3.24
N ASP A 31 -16.87 1.08 -3.41
CA ASP A 31 -17.95 0.55 -4.24
C ASP A 31 -17.83 0.92 -5.73
N ALA A 32 -16.79 1.66 -6.12
CA ALA A 32 -16.59 2.02 -7.52
C ALA A 32 -16.20 0.79 -8.37
N GLN A 33 -16.61 0.80 -9.63
CA GLN A 33 -16.26 -0.26 -10.58
C GLN A 33 -14.76 -0.41 -10.79
N GLU A 34 -14.00 0.65 -10.54
CA GLU A 34 -12.55 0.70 -10.70
C GLU A 34 -11.82 0.63 -9.36
N SER A 35 -12.49 0.16 -8.31
CA SER A 35 -11.83 0.04 -7.01
C SER A 35 -10.57 -0.80 -7.09
N PRO A 36 -9.44 -0.33 -6.50
CA PRO A 36 -8.16 -1.02 -6.59
C PRO A 36 -8.19 -2.49 -6.15
N HIS A 37 -9.00 -2.82 -5.16
CA HIS A 37 -9.08 -4.19 -4.65
C HIS A 37 -9.57 -5.22 -5.68
N LEU A 38 -10.34 -4.77 -6.69
CA LEU A 38 -10.90 -5.67 -7.71
C LEU A 38 -9.84 -6.23 -8.66
N ASN A 39 -8.67 -5.62 -8.72
CA ASN A 39 -7.60 -6.00 -9.64
C ASN A 39 -6.40 -6.65 -8.98
N LEU A 40 -6.46 -6.92 -7.67
CA LEU A 40 -5.33 -7.50 -6.93
C LEU A 40 -4.85 -8.82 -7.53
N ALA A 41 -5.78 -9.68 -7.99
CA ALA A 41 -5.43 -10.98 -8.57
C ALA A 41 -4.68 -10.87 -9.90
N LYS A 42 -4.71 -9.73 -10.58
CA LYS A 42 -4.01 -9.49 -11.84
C LYS A 42 -2.56 -9.08 -11.64
N ILE A 43 -2.18 -8.69 -10.42
CA ILE A 43 -0.83 -8.21 -10.10
C ILE A 43 0.10 -9.41 -9.95
N ARG A 44 1.19 -9.45 -10.70
CA ARG A 44 2.23 -10.48 -10.59
C ARG A 44 3.42 -10.04 -9.78
N GLY A 45 3.69 -8.74 -9.72
CA GLY A 45 4.75 -8.18 -8.89
C GLY A 45 4.40 -8.25 -7.41
N GLU A 46 5.38 -7.93 -6.57
CA GLU A 46 5.17 -7.84 -5.13
C GLU A 46 4.60 -6.48 -4.74
N VAL A 47 3.65 -6.47 -3.82
CA VAL A 47 2.94 -5.25 -3.40
C VAL A 47 3.12 -5.05 -1.90
N HIS A 48 3.55 -3.85 -1.51
CA HIS A 48 3.60 -3.44 -0.10
C HIS A 48 2.67 -2.24 0.10
N ILE A 49 1.78 -2.36 1.05
CA ILE A 49 0.84 -1.28 1.40
C ILE A 49 1.06 -0.93 2.86
N ALA A 50 1.44 0.31 3.13
CA ALA A 50 1.56 0.84 4.48
C ALA A 50 0.32 1.66 4.81
N CYS A 51 -0.31 1.34 5.93
CA CYS A 51 -1.50 2.02 6.43
C CYS A 51 -1.20 2.67 7.77
N ALA A 52 -1.67 3.90 7.96
CA ALA A 52 -1.60 4.59 9.24
C ALA A 52 -2.81 4.20 10.09
N GLU A 53 -2.61 4.04 11.39
CA GLU A 53 -3.72 3.69 12.30
C GLU A 53 -4.81 4.78 12.31
N HIS A 54 -4.40 6.04 12.33
CA HIS A 54 -5.30 7.19 12.37
C HIS A 54 -5.43 7.82 10.98
N ASP A 55 -6.22 7.19 10.12
CA ASP A 55 -6.41 7.64 8.74
C ASP A 55 -7.89 7.53 8.36
N GLU A 56 -8.56 8.68 8.26
CA GLU A 56 -9.98 8.74 7.88
C GLU A 56 -10.21 8.30 6.43
N LEU A 57 -9.19 8.42 5.58
CA LEU A 57 -9.27 8.05 4.17
C LEU A 57 -8.97 6.55 3.94
N ALA A 58 -8.49 5.88 4.98
CA ALA A 58 -8.22 4.45 5.00
C ALA A 58 -8.55 3.89 6.39
N PRO A 59 -9.84 3.89 6.79
CA PRO A 59 -10.23 3.47 8.13
C PRO A 59 -9.90 1.99 8.38
N LEU A 60 -9.72 1.63 9.66
CA LEU A 60 -9.32 0.27 10.06
C LEU A 60 -10.21 -0.84 9.47
N PRO A 61 -11.56 -0.70 9.42
CA PRO A 61 -12.39 -1.72 8.78
C PRO A 61 -12.03 -1.95 7.32
N MET A 62 -11.69 -0.89 6.58
CA MET A 62 -11.23 -1.02 5.19
C MET A 62 -9.89 -1.74 5.11
N VAL A 63 -8.97 -1.45 6.02
CA VAL A 63 -7.66 -2.12 6.09
C VAL A 63 -7.82 -3.62 6.33
N GLU A 64 -8.69 -4.00 7.25
CA GLU A 64 -8.97 -5.41 7.54
C GLU A 64 -9.61 -6.12 6.35
N GLU A 65 -10.56 -5.48 5.67
CA GLU A 65 -11.15 -6.01 4.45
C GLU A 65 -10.10 -6.16 3.34
N LEU A 66 -9.26 -5.16 3.17
CA LEU A 66 -8.19 -5.19 2.18
C LEU A 66 -7.22 -6.35 2.43
N LYS A 67 -6.86 -6.62 3.69
CA LYS A 67 -6.00 -7.76 4.05
C LYS A 67 -6.63 -9.08 3.64
N ILE A 68 -7.93 -9.26 3.88
CA ILE A 68 -8.65 -10.48 3.50
C ILE A 68 -8.66 -10.64 1.98
N LEU A 69 -8.98 -9.58 1.25
CA LEU A 69 -9.04 -9.60 -0.21
C LEU A 69 -7.66 -9.82 -0.84
N PHE A 70 -6.63 -9.23 -0.27
CA PHE A 70 -5.24 -9.41 -0.67
C PHE A 70 -4.82 -10.87 -0.55
N GLN A 71 -5.12 -11.50 0.58
CA GLN A 71 -4.82 -12.89 0.82
C GLN A 71 -5.58 -13.81 -0.14
N ARG A 72 -6.87 -13.55 -0.36
CA ARG A 72 -7.70 -14.34 -1.29
C ARG A 72 -7.23 -14.23 -2.73
N ALA A 73 -6.73 -13.06 -3.12
CA ALA A 73 -6.20 -12.84 -4.47
C ALA A 73 -4.87 -13.56 -4.73
N GLY A 74 -4.18 -13.98 -3.67
CA GLY A 74 -2.87 -14.60 -3.78
C GLY A 74 -1.76 -13.64 -4.19
N THR A 75 -1.98 -12.33 -4.03
CA THR A 75 -0.99 -11.29 -4.35
C THR A 75 0.21 -11.40 -3.41
N ALA A 76 1.41 -11.41 -3.98
CA ALA A 76 2.64 -11.44 -3.18
C ALA A 76 2.89 -10.09 -2.50
N GLY A 77 3.37 -10.12 -1.25
CA GLY A 77 3.69 -8.92 -0.49
C GLY A 77 2.97 -8.85 0.84
N GLU A 78 2.80 -7.64 1.34
CA GLU A 78 2.15 -7.46 2.64
C GLU A 78 1.43 -6.12 2.77
N ILE A 79 0.50 -6.09 3.70
CA ILE A 79 -0.17 -4.87 4.16
C ILE A 79 0.26 -4.68 5.60
N GLU A 80 0.92 -3.55 5.90
CA GLU A 80 1.43 -3.25 7.23
C GLU A 80 0.67 -2.07 7.83
N LEU A 81 0.14 -2.28 9.03
CA LEU A 81 -0.46 -1.20 9.81
C LEU A 81 0.59 -0.59 10.73
N TYR A 82 0.77 0.72 10.66
CA TYR A 82 1.69 1.47 11.50
C TYR A 82 0.91 2.06 12.67
N PRO A 83 1.10 1.54 13.90
CA PRO A 83 0.34 2.02 15.05
C PRO A 83 0.75 3.40 15.50
N GLY A 84 -0.21 4.18 16.00
CA GLY A 84 0.03 5.49 16.59
C GLY A 84 0.34 6.61 15.61
N VAL A 85 0.29 6.37 14.29
CA VAL A 85 0.62 7.38 13.29
C VAL A 85 -0.58 7.80 12.47
N HIS A 86 -0.46 8.93 11.79
CA HIS A 86 -1.52 9.54 10.99
C HIS A 86 -1.18 9.56 9.50
N HIS A 87 -2.18 9.78 8.68
CA HIS A 87 -1.99 9.95 7.24
C HIS A 87 -0.93 11.01 6.94
N GLY A 88 0.09 10.66 6.18
CA GLY A 88 1.18 11.57 5.84
C GLY A 88 2.38 11.49 6.78
N PHE A 89 2.47 10.48 7.62
CA PHE A 89 3.53 10.34 8.64
C PHE A 89 4.96 10.31 8.10
N ALA A 90 5.13 10.00 6.82
CA ALA A 90 6.46 9.87 6.21
C ALA A 90 7.03 11.20 5.69
N PHE A 91 6.27 12.29 5.71
CA PHE A 91 6.73 13.58 5.22
C PHE A 91 7.21 14.49 6.36
N PRO A 92 8.51 14.84 6.38
CA PRO A 92 9.08 15.65 7.49
C PRO A 92 8.40 17.00 7.71
N GLU A 93 7.85 17.61 6.67
CA GLU A 93 7.21 18.92 6.75
C GLU A 93 5.80 18.89 7.31
N ARG A 94 5.24 17.70 7.50
CA ARG A 94 3.88 17.59 8.01
C ARG A 94 3.86 17.50 9.52
N TRP A 95 2.78 18.06 10.12
CA TRP A 95 2.56 18.03 11.57
C TRP A 95 2.57 16.62 12.16
N CYS A 96 2.18 15.64 11.37
CA CYS A 96 2.06 14.24 11.79
C CYS A 96 3.31 13.40 11.51
N TYR A 97 4.42 14.01 11.14
CA TYR A 97 5.66 13.29 10.86
C TYR A 97 6.07 12.44 12.06
N ASP A 98 6.30 11.16 11.78
CA ASP A 98 6.79 10.20 12.76
C ASP A 98 8.08 9.58 12.22
N LYS A 99 9.22 10.00 12.76
CA LYS A 99 10.52 9.59 12.24
C LYS A 99 10.73 8.07 12.29
N PRO A 100 10.49 7.37 13.41
CA PRO A 100 10.66 5.92 13.44
C PRO A 100 9.81 5.17 12.41
N ALA A 101 8.53 5.55 12.27
CA ALA A 101 7.63 4.93 11.30
C ALA A 101 8.06 5.23 9.87
N ALA A 102 8.44 6.48 9.58
CA ALA A 102 8.92 6.89 8.27
C ALA A 102 10.18 6.11 7.87
N GLU A 103 11.17 6.02 8.76
CA GLU A 103 12.41 5.29 8.50
C GLU A 103 12.15 3.81 8.27
N ARG A 104 11.30 3.18 9.08
CA ARG A 104 10.90 1.79 8.88
C ARG A 104 10.29 1.57 7.51
N HIS A 105 9.40 2.46 7.08
CA HIS A 105 8.76 2.34 5.78
C HIS A 105 9.74 2.52 4.63
N TRP A 106 10.66 3.48 4.72
CA TRP A 106 11.72 3.66 3.73
C TRP A 106 12.65 2.45 3.66
N GLU A 107 13.03 1.86 4.79
CA GLU A 107 13.84 0.64 4.83
C GLU A 107 13.14 -0.50 4.10
N ARG A 108 11.85 -0.69 4.33
CA ARG A 108 11.06 -1.73 3.67
C ARG A 108 10.96 -1.50 2.16
N LEU A 109 10.75 -0.27 1.74
CA LEU A 109 10.72 0.10 0.33
C LEU A 109 12.04 -0.22 -0.37
N ILE A 110 13.13 0.20 0.24
CA ILE A 110 14.46 -0.02 -0.31
C ILE A 110 14.78 -1.52 -0.36
N ALA A 111 14.47 -2.26 0.68
CA ALA A 111 14.68 -3.71 0.71
C ALA A 111 13.89 -4.42 -0.39
N LEU A 112 12.64 -4.03 -0.60
CA LEU A 112 11.79 -4.58 -1.66
C LEU A 112 12.40 -4.30 -3.04
N TYR A 113 12.81 -3.08 -3.29
CA TYR A 113 13.39 -2.71 -4.58
C TYR A 113 14.72 -3.42 -4.85
N ARG A 114 15.58 -3.57 -3.84
CA ARG A 114 16.82 -4.36 -3.97
C ARG A 114 16.51 -5.81 -4.31
N LYS A 115 15.52 -6.40 -3.67
CA LYS A 115 15.11 -7.78 -3.93
C LYS A 115 14.59 -7.97 -5.35
N LYS A 116 13.82 -7.01 -5.87
CA LYS A 116 13.12 -7.15 -7.15
C LYS A 116 13.86 -6.60 -8.36
N LEU A 117 14.69 -5.59 -8.15
CA LEU A 117 15.38 -4.90 -9.25
C LEU A 117 16.88 -5.16 -9.26
N GLY A 118 17.35 -5.92 -8.33
CA GLY A 118 18.70 -6.36 -8.30
C GLY A 118 19.72 -5.64 -7.58
#